data_6296ea7aa8e0c586ad9d7b5b097cd572
#
_entry.id   6296ea7aa8e0c586ad9d7b5b097cd572
#
_cell.length_a   1.000
_cell.length_b   1.000
_cell.length_c   1.000
_cell.angle_alpha   90.00
_cell.angle_beta   90.00
_cell.angle_gamma   90.00
#
_symmetry.space_group_name_H-M   'P 1'
#
loop_
_entity.id
_entity.type
_entity.pdbx_description
1 polymer ?
#
loop_
_entity_poly.entity_id
_entity_poly.type
_entity_poly.pdbx_seq_one_letter_code
_entity_poly.pdbx_strand_id
1 'polypeptide(L)'
;MIGFFPSPYPDELWYSVICRYHVHSGNSCAKHTMRQLYGDNFSAPSLMLCGAINTLLAQLPQGFLSARDVVMQHTFFPYYARFFPTQRKRSTYAYAVNGNPTAVHRMGISQTNGNHCSVMRYCPVCYQEDLQLYGEPYWHRSHQLPDMQICTKHRCWLVDTDVTCNSARQQELFPATFTMRLKKQPAEPVPGCLLALDLLLQDTLDSSFDYRDGSVYHAVLDRALRSRGWRSLTGGRTYATKIETALLSLYGNYIPTADISAKQLHATLCSKSVVPRYVLQLAVLLELSLNDLLHTPDAVPDYKAEMKAMYQSGASMYHIAQLYGIDAKTVARWIKS
;
A
#
# COMPACT_ATOMS: atom_id res chain seq x y z
N MET A 1 23.54 26.88 -3.99
CA MET A 1 22.14 27.35 -3.80
C MET A 1 21.43 27.26 -5.13
N ILE A 2 20.26 26.64 -5.16
CA ILE A 2 19.44 26.47 -6.36
C ILE A 2 18.60 27.74 -6.53
N GLY A 3 18.62 28.33 -7.73
CA GLY A 3 17.91 29.61 -7.98
C GLY A 3 16.40 29.46 -8.16
N PHE A 4 15.94 28.25 -8.48
CA PHE A 4 14.53 27.90 -8.68
C PHE A 4 14.30 26.44 -8.28
N PHE A 5 13.18 26.14 -7.66
CA PHE A 5 12.67 24.77 -7.46
C PHE A 5 11.13 24.80 -7.48
N PRO A 6 10.46 23.92 -8.24
CA PRO A 6 9.01 23.92 -8.34
C PRO A 6 8.36 23.48 -7.03
N SER A 7 7.31 24.16 -6.61
CA SER A 7 6.46 23.66 -5.53
C SER A 7 5.76 22.38 -5.98
N PRO A 8 5.75 21.32 -5.14
CA PRO A 8 5.00 20.13 -5.46
C PRO A 8 3.49 20.40 -5.56
N TYR A 9 2.83 19.75 -6.51
CA TYR A 9 1.38 19.77 -6.66
C TYR A 9 0.71 18.76 -5.70
N PRO A 10 -0.59 18.86 -5.46
CA PRO A 10 -1.32 17.89 -4.64
C PRO A 10 -1.18 16.47 -5.18
N ASP A 11 -0.88 15.50 -4.31
CA ASP A 11 -0.62 14.09 -4.69
C ASP A 11 0.44 13.89 -5.79
N GLU A 12 1.34 14.86 -5.98
CA GLU A 12 2.42 14.71 -6.96
C GLU A 12 3.49 13.76 -6.45
N LEU A 13 3.87 12.79 -7.27
CA LEU A 13 5.00 11.90 -6.98
C LEU A 13 6.32 12.68 -6.97
N TRP A 14 7.20 12.44 -6.01
CA TRP A 14 8.48 13.17 -5.92
C TRP A 14 9.31 13.08 -7.20
N TYR A 15 9.29 11.93 -7.86
CA TYR A 15 9.89 11.76 -9.18
C TYR A 15 9.35 12.77 -10.20
N SER A 16 8.06 13.06 -10.18
CA SER A 16 7.42 14.06 -11.04
C SER A 16 7.93 15.46 -10.77
N VAL A 17 8.07 15.85 -9.50
CA VAL A 17 8.64 17.15 -9.10
C VAL A 17 10.05 17.32 -9.69
N ILE A 18 10.88 16.26 -9.63
CA ILE A 18 12.23 16.27 -10.21
C ILE A 18 12.18 16.37 -11.74
N CYS A 19 11.24 15.69 -12.40
CA CYS A 19 11.05 15.81 -13.85
C CYS A 19 10.65 17.23 -14.24
N ARG A 20 9.75 17.88 -13.51
CA ARG A 20 9.36 19.27 -13.75
C ARG A 20 10.52 20.22 -13.52
N TYR A 21 11.29 20.02 -12.46
CA TYR A 21 12.53 20.78 -12.27
C TYR A 21 13.50 20.64 -13.45
N HIS A 22 13.69 19.41 -13.93
CA HIS A 22 14.56 19.15 -15.09
C HIS A 22 14.12 19.93 -16.33
N VAL A 23 12.84 19.91 -16.66
CA VAL A 23 12.28 20.64 -17.79
C VAL A 23 12.45 22.16 -17.62
N HIS A 24 12.02 22.69 -16.48
CA HIS A 24 12.01 24.14 -16.23
C HIS A 24 13.42 24.74 -16.01
N SER A 25 14.39 23.92 -15.57
CA SER A 25 15.78 24.38 -15.42
C SER A 25 16.54 24.46 -16.75
N GLY A 26 16.00 23.85 -17.84
CA GLY A 26 16.67 23.79 -19.13
C GLY A 26 17.92 22.88 -19.14
N ASN A 27 18.09 22.03 -18.15
CA ASN A 27 19.24 21.12 -18.10
C ASN A 27 19.19 20.13 -19.28
N SER A 28 20.33 19.94 -19.93
CA SER A 28 20.44 19.13 -21.14
C SER A 28 20.38 17.62 -20.89
N CYS A 29 20.64 17.15 -19.68
CA CYS A 29 20.56 15.74 -19.34
C CYS A 29 20.19 15.52 -17.86
N ALA A 30 19.54 14.39 -17.59
CA ALA A 30 19.10 13.99 -16.24
C ALA A 30 20.27 13.91 -15.24
N LYS A 31 21.45 13.44 -15.67
CA LYS A 31 22.64 13.35 -14.81
C LYS A 31 23.05 14.71 -14.26
N HIS A 32 22.98 15.76 -15.09
CA HIS A 32 23.28 17.13 -14.66
C HIS A 32 22.28 17.61 -13.62
N THR A 33 20.98 17.41 -13.86
CA THR A 33 19.91 17.71 -12.92
C THR A 33 20.14 17.00 -11.57
N MET A 34 20.42 15.70 -11.62
CA MET A 34 20.64 14.92 -10.40
C MET A 34 21.85 15.39 -9.60
N ARG A 35 22.96 15.70 -10.31
CA ARG A 35 24.16 16.25 -9.66
C ARG A 35 23.88 17.61 -9.04
N GLN A 36 23.14 18.47 -9.72
CA GLN A 36 22.78 19.79 -9.22
C GLN A 36 21.92 19.69 -7.94
N LEU A 37 20.95 18.77 -7.91
CA LEU A 37 20.02 18.61 -6.79
C LEU A 37 20.62 17.85 -5.60
N TYR A 38 21.40 16.80 -5.85
CA TYR A 38 21.82 15.81 -4.85
C TYR A 38 23.34 15.71 -4.67
N GLY A 39 24.14 16.46 -5.47
CA GLY A 39 25.60 16.39 -5.43
C GLY A 39 26.20 15.28 -6.28
N ASP A 40 27.51 15.12 -6.25
CA ASP A 40 28.23 14.17 -7.13
C ASP A 40 28.01 12.69 -6.79
N ASN A 41 27.81 12.37 -5.51
CA ASN A 41 27.58 11.02 -4.99
C ASN A 41 26.10 10.79 -4.71
N PHE A 42 25.22 11.17 -5.60
CA PHE A 42 23.79 11.11 -5.37
C PHE A 42 23.25 9.67 -5.41
N SER A 43 22.38 9.39 -4.48
CA SER A 43 21.42 8.30 -4.63
C SER A 43 20.24 8.84 -5.42
N ALA A 44 20.07 8.39 -6.66
CA ALA A 44 18.96 8.84 -7.50
C ALA A 44 17.62 8.61 -6.79
N PRO A 45 16.66 9.56 -6.84
CA PRO A 45 15.31 9.29 -6.38
C PRO A 45 14.75 8.13 -7.19
N SER A 46 14.22 7.15 -6.50
CA SER A 46 13.43 6.09 -7.11
C SER A 46 11.98 6.57 -7.21
N LEU A 47 11.16 5.85 -7.98
CA LEU A 47 9.72 6.06 -7.95
C LEU A 47 9.12 5.89 -6.53
N MET A 48 9.82 5.16 -5.66
CA MET A 48 9.34 4.82 -4.32
C MET A 48 9.73 5.85 -3.25
N LEU A 49 10.92 6.47 -3.39
CA LEU A 49 11.54 7.34 -2.39
C LEU A 49 12.21 8.55 -3.02
N CYS A 50 12.43 9.56 -2.20
CA CYS A 50 12.92 10.87 -2.60
C CYS A 50 14.46 11.01 -2.74
N GLY A 51 15.22 9.93 -2.61
CA GLY A 51 16.68 10.04 -2.55
C GLY A 51 17.17 10.71 -1.27
N ALA A 52 18.36 11.31 -1.30
CA ALA A 52 18.94 12.05 -0.16
C ALA A 52 18.28 13.42 -0.01
N ILE A 53 17.04 13.47 0.45
CA ILE A 53 16.22 14.68 0.50
C ILE A 53 16.87 15.81 1.33
N ASN A 54 17.56 15.48 2.42
CA ASN A 54 18.23 16.49 3.23
C ASN A 54 19.32 17.27 2.47
N THR A 55 20.01 16.62 1.53
CA THR A 55 21.01 17.26 0.66
C THR A 55 20.35 18.28 -0.26
N LEU A 56 19.19 17.96 -0.80
CA LEU A 56 18.41 18.87 -1.62
C LEU A 56 17.86 20.04 -0.79
N LEU A 57 17.23 19.75 0.33
CA LEU A 57 16.61 20.79 1.18
C LEU A 57 17.63 21.81 1.70
N ALA A 58 18.88 21.41 1.95
CA ALA A 58 19.95 22.32 2.35
C ALA A 58 20.29 23.37 1.26
N GLN A 59 19.87 23.16 0.01
CA GLN A 59 20.08 24.07 -1.10
C GLN A 59 18.88 25.00 -1.37
N LEU A 60 17.74 24.72 -0.73
CA LEU A 60 16.51 25.50 -0.88
C LEU A 60 16.36 26.54 0.23
N PRO A 61 15.53 27.58 0.04
CA PRO A 61 15.19 28.53 1.09
C PRO A 61 14.63 27.83 2.33
N GLN A 62 15.01 28.29 3.50
CA GLN A 62 14.54 27.73 4.76
C GLN A 62 13.01 27.83 4.83
N GLY A 63 12.36 26.71 5.19
CA GLY A 63 10.90 26.65 5.32
C GLY A 63 10.15 26.42 4.01
N PHE A 64 10.84 26.31 2.86
CA PHE A 64 10.18 26.04 1.58
C PHE A 64 9.53 24.65 1.53
N LEU A 65 10.24 23.62 2.01
CA LEU A 65 9.77 22.24 2.11
C LEU A 65 10.37 21.59 3.36
N SER A 66 9.68 20.65 3.96
CA SER A 66 10.23 19.77 4.99
C SER A 66 10.48 18.36 4.46
N ALA A 67 11.51 17.68 4.99
CA ALA A 67 11.76 16.28 4.65
C ALA A 67 10.56 15.38 5.00
N ARG A 68 9.82 15.75 6.06
CA ARG A 68 8.60 15.05 6.46
C ARG A 68 7.52 15.18 5.40
N ASP A 69 7.26 16.38 4.90
CA ASP A 69 6.21 16.61 3.90
C ASP A 69 6.53 15.86 2.62
N VAL A 70 7.79 15.93 2.15
CA VAL A 70 8.21 15.18 0.97
C VAL A 70 8.01 13.68 1.14
N VAL A 71 8.48 13.10 2.24
CA VAL A 71 8.37 11.65 2.47
C VAL A 71 6.92 11.23 2.64
N MET A 72 6.10 12.02 3.36
CA MET A 72 4.71 11.65 3.67
C MET A 72 3.73 11.94 2.53
N GLN A 73 3.93 13.01 1.77
CA GLN A 73 2.96 13.46 0.76
C GLN A 73 3.36 13.11 -0.67
N HIS A 74 4.66 12.85 -0.93
CA HIS A 74 5.18 12.71 -2.29
C HIS A 74 5.93 11.39 -2.55
N THR A 75 5.92 10.45 -1.58
CA THR A 75 6.50 9.10 -1.75
C THR A 75 5.52 8.01 -1.32
N PHE A 76 5.88 6.74 -1.56
CA PHE A 76 5.09 5.59 -1.11
C PHE A 76 5.40 5.15 0.33
N PHE A 77 6.23 5.89 1.06
CA PHE A 77 6.58 5.53 2.42
C PHE A 77 5.35 5.31 3.32
N PRO A 78 4.31 6.18 3.33
CA PRO A 78 3.14 5.95 4.19
C PRO A 78 2.42 4.64 3.90
N TYR A 79 2.24 4.29 2.63
CA TYR A 79 1.60 3.07 2.19
C TYR A 79 2.33 1.83 2.71
N TYR A 80 3.64 1.71 2.46
CA TYR A 80 4.42 0.54 2.87
C TYR A 80 4.63 0.47 4.38
N ALA A 81 4.87 1.61 5.04
CA ALA A 81 5.17 1.65 6.46
C ALA A 81 3.93 1.57 7.36
N ARG A 82 2.72 1.70 6.81
CA ARG A 82 1.47 1.75 7.58
C ARG A 82 1.35 0.60 8.58
N PHE A 83 1.64 -0.61 8.12
CA PHE A 83 1.49 -1.84 8.88
C PHE A 83 2.76 -2.28 9.62
N PHE A 84 3.78 -1.43 9.71
CA PHE A 84 5.03 -1.77 10.42
C PHE A 84 4.91 -1.54 11.93
N PRO A 85 5.67 -2.30 12.73
CA PRO A 85 5.93 -1.96 14.12
C PRO A 85 6.59 -0.58 14.25
N THR A 86 6.32 0.13 15.36
CA THR A 86 6.80 1.49 15.65
C THR A 86 8.30 1.68 15.36
N GLN A 87 9.14 0.77 15.86
CA GLN A 87 10.59 0.87 15.68
C GLN A 87 11.02 0.76 14.22
N ARG A 88 10.34 -0.12 13.45
CA ARG A 88 10.60 -0.27 12.01
C ARG A 88 10.17 0.96 11.23
N LYS A 89 9.01 1.57 11.56
CA LYS A 89 8.56 2.85 10.97
C LYS A 89 9.63 3.93 11.12
N ARG A 90 10.10 4.16 12.36
CA ARG A 90 11.09 5.20 12.67
C ARG A 90 12.42 4.97 11.95
N SER A 91 12.96 3.75 12.00
CA SER A 91 14.22 3.44 11.34
C SER A 91 14.13 3.52 9.82
N THR A 92 13.03 3.05 9.21
CA THR A 92 12.82 3.13 7.76
C THR A 92 12.67 4.59 7.31
N TYR A 93 11.97 5.43 8.08
CA TYR A 93 11.89 6.87 7.81
C TYR A 93 13.27 7.54 7.82
N ALA A 94 14.09 7.26 8.84
CA ALA A 94 15.44 7.81 8.92
C ALA A 94 16.32 7.40 7.71
N TYR A 95 16.22 6.16 7.26
CA TYR A 95 16.90 5.72 6.04
C TYR A 95 16.36 6.40 4.78
N ALA A 96 15.04 6.59 4.68
CA ALA A 96 14.41 7.25 3.53
C ALA A 96 14.87 8.70 3.39
N VAL A 97 14.90 9.47 4.49
CA VAL A 97 15.32 10.89 4.50
C VAL A 97 16.80 11.06 4.12
N ASN A 98 17.65 10.10 4.51
CA ASN A 98 19.08 10.14 4.20
C ASN A 98 19.44 9.50 2.84
N GLY A 99 18.45 9.09 2.06
CA GLY A 99 18.68 8.46 0.75
C GLY A 99 19.36 7.09 0.82
N ASN A 100 19.28 6.40 1.95
CA ASN A 100 19.89 5.10 2.10
C ASN A 100 19.08 4.04 1.33
N PRO A 101 19.68 3.33 0.35
CA PRO A 101 18.98 2.32 -0.46
C PRO A 101 18.38 1.18 0.39
N THR A 102 18.88 0.95 1.59
CA THR A 102 18.32 -0.02 2.55
C THR A 102 16.86 0.31 2.91
N ALA A 103 16.41 1.57 2.76
CA ALA A 103 15.02 1.96 3.01
C ALA A 103 14.04 1.17 2.13
N VAL A 104 14.36 0.98 0.85
CA VAL A 104 13.53 0.21 -0.10
C VAL A 104 13.40 -1.25 0.35
N HIS A 105 14.52 -1.88 0.73
CA HIS A 105 14.50 -3.26 1.25
C HIS A 105 13.73 -3.37 2.57
N ARG A 106 13.86 -2.38 3.45
CA ARG A 106 13.11 -2.33 4.71
C ARG A 106 11.60 -2.18 4.50
N MET A 107 11.18 -1.54 3.43
CA MET A 107 9.76 -1.47 3.05
C MET A 107 9.22 -2.81 2.50
N GLY A 108 10.07 -3.83 2.34
CA GLY A 108 9.66 -5.13 1.80
C GLY A 108 9.50 -5.12 0.29
N ILE A 109 10.02 -4.10 -0.36
CA ILE A 109 9.99 -3.95 -1.82
C ILE A 109 11.15 -4.76 -2.39
N SER A 110 10.85 -5.92 -2.95
CA SER A 110 11.83 -6.73 -3.67
C SER A 110 11.60 -6.57 -5.17
N GLN A 111 12.68 -6.38 -5.92
CA GLN A 111 12.61 -6.32 -7.39
C GLN A 111 12.05 -7.62 -8.02
N THR A 112 12.13 -8.73 -7.28
CA THR A 112 11.69 -10.06 -7.74
C THR A 112 10.22 -10.35 -7.47
N ASN A 113 9.54 -9.56 -6.63
CA ASN A 113 8.18 -9.90 -6.15
C ASN A 113 7.05 -9.25 -6.95
N GLY A 114 7.30 -8.70 -8.15
CA GLY A 114 6.25 -8.07 -8.97
C GLY A 114 5.55 -6.86 -8.32
N ASN A 115 6.06 -6.35 -7.21
CA ASN A 115 5.48 -5.26 -6.44
C ASN A 115 5.77 -3.87 -7.04
N HIS A 116 6.08 -3.81 -8.32
CA HIS A 116 6.38 -2.55 -8.99
C HIS A 116 5.39 -2.31 -10.12
N CYS A 117 4.94 -1.08 -10.23
CA CYS A 117 4.33 -0.61 -11.46
C CYS A 117 5.39 -0.77 -12.58
N SER A 118 5.09 -1.55 -13.60
CA SER A 118 6.02 -1.78 -14.72
C SER A 118 6.10 -0.57 -15.65
N VAL A 119 5.01 0.20 -15.72
CA VAL A 119 4.85 1.41 -16.54
C VAL A 119 4.16 2.51 -15.74
N MET A 120 4.41 3.76 -16.10
CA MET A 120 3.69 4.90 -15.51
C MET A 120 2.24 4.90 -15.98
N ARG A 121 1.33 5.31 -15.09
CA ARG A 121 -0.12 5.34 -15.33
C ARG A 121 -0.70 6.73 -15.09
N TYR A 122 -1.78 7.03 -15.77
CA TYR A 122 -2.49 8.29 -15.59
C TYR A 122 -4.00 8.11 -15.72
N CYS A 123 -4.75 9.04 -15.15
CA CYS A 123 -6.17 9.20 -15.39
C CYS A 123 -6.36 10.28 -16.47
N PRO A 124 -7.03 10.01 -17.60
CA PRO A 124 -7.25 11.01 -18.65
C PRO A 124 -7.99 12.25 -18.17
N VAL A 125 -8.89 12.11 -17.18
CA VAL A 125 -9.63 13.24 -16.62
C VAL A 125 -8.72 14.09 -15.72
N CYS A 126 -7.95 13.47 -14.79
CA CYS A 126 -6.93 14.20 -14.00
C CYS A 126 -5.98 14.96 -14.92
N TYR A 127 -5.51 14.31 -15.99
CA TYR A 127 -4.60 14.92 -16.95
C TYR A 127 -5.14 16.23 -17.55
N GLN A 128 -6.43 16.25 -17.92
CA GLN A 128 -7.07 17.45 -18.45
C GLN A 128 -7.25 18.52 -17.36
N GLU A 129 -7.63 18.12 -16.16
CA GLU A 129 -7.73 19.02 -15.01
C GLU A 129 -6.38 19.67 -14.68
N ASP A 130 -5.29 18.88 -14.66
CA ASP A 130 -3.94 19.37 -14.39
C ASP A 130 -3.52 20.45 -15.41
N LEU A 131 -3.78 20.18 -16.71
CA LEU A 131 -3.53 21.17 -17.77
C LEU A 131 -4.30 22.46 -17.56
N GLN A 132 -5.55 22.37 -17.12
CA GLN A 132 -6.39 23.55 -16.89
C GLN A 132 -5.97 24.32 -15.63
N LEU A 133 -5.58 23.64 -14.56
CA LEU A 133 -5.28 24.25 -13.27
C LEU A 133 -3.85 24.75 -13.18
N TYR A 134 -2.89 23.99 -13.74
CA TYR A 134 -1.46 24.21 -13.56
C TYR A 134 -0.71 24.52 -14.86
N GLY A 135 -1.35 24.35 -16.01
CA GLY A 135 -0.73 24.51 -17.33
C GLY A 135 0.15 23.33 -17.75
N GLU A 136 0.35 22.35 -16.90
CA GLU A 136 1.13 21.15 -17.17
C GLU A 136 0.60 19.95 -16.40
N PRO A 137 0.60 18.73 -16.97
CA PRO A 137 0.25 17.51 -16.24
C PRO A 137 1.44 17.03 -15.41
N TYR A 138 1.13 16.23 -14.41
CA TYR A 138 2.14 15.62 -13.54
C TYR A 138 1.79 14.16 -13.20
N TRP A 139 2.79 13.42 -12.70
CA TRP A 139 2.55 12.06 -12.23
C TRP A 139 1.94 12.07 -10.83
N HIS A 140 0.66 11.73 -10.75
CA HIS A 140 -0.03 11.53 -9.47
C HIS A 140 0.56 10.32 -8.74
N ARG A 141 0.88 10.49 -7.47
CA ARG A 141 1.46 9.46 -6.63
C ARG A 141 0.51 8.26 -6.48
N SER A 142 -0.75 8.51 -6.19
CA SER A 142 -1.77 7.49 -6.06
C SER A 142 -1.89 6.61 -7.30
N HIS A 143 -1.85 7.18 -8.51
CA HIS A 143 -1.92 6.44 -9.75
C HIS A 143 -0.76 5.45 -9.95
N GLN A 144 0.38 5.67 -9.29
CA GLN A 144 1.56 4.82 -9.41
C GLN A 144 1.65 3.75 -8.31
N LEU A 145 0.70 3.67 -7.37
CA LEU A 145 0.66 2.57 -6.41
C LEU A 145 0.59 1.23 -7.15
N PRO A 146 1.39 0.22 -6.77
CA PRO A 146 1.56 -1.00 -7.56
C PRO A 146 0.26 -1.65 -8.02
N ASP A 147 -0.75 -1.70 -7.19
CA ASP A 147 -2.00 -2.41 -7.47
C ASP A 147 -3.18 -1.50 -7.81
N MET A 148 -2.97 -0.19 -7.83
CA MET A 148 -4.00 0.77 -8.21
C MET A 148 -4.38 0.58 -9.68
N GLN A 149 -5.65 0.35 -9.97
CA GLN A 149 -6.16 0.17 -11.33
C GLN A 149 -7.14 1.26 -11.73
N ILE A 150 -7.70 1.95 -10.76
CA ILE A 150 -8.79 2.90 -10.92
C ILE A 150 -8.38 4.25 -10.32
N CYS A 151 -8.69 5.33 -11.01
CA CYS A 151 -8.66 6.65 -10.41
C CYS A 151 -9.81 6.79 -9.42
N THR A 152 -9.51 6.87 -8.13
CA THR A 152 -10.52 6.97 -7.07
C THR A 152 -11.33 8.26 -7.14
N LYS A 153 -10.72 9.35 -7.62
CA LYS A 153 -11.37 10.66 -7.82
C LYS A 153 -12.43 10.61 -8.93
N HIS A 154 -12.09 10.02 -10.09
CA HIS A 154 -12.95 10.01 -11.27
C HIS A 154 -13.67 8.68 -11.48
N ARG A 155 -13.38 7.66 -10.66
CA ARG A 155 -13.96 6.31 -10.73
C ARG A 155 -13.89 5.70 -12.13
N CYS A 156 -12.72 5.87 -12.76
CA CYS A 156 -12.45 5.37 -14.09
C CYS A 156 -11.11 4.64 -14.14
N TRP A 157 -10.92 3.77 -15.12
CA TRP A 157 -9.69 3.03 -15.29
C TRP A 157 -8.50 3.96 -15.49
N LEU A 158 -7.38 3.64 -14.84
CA LEU A 158 -6.09 4.22 -15.15
C LEU A 158 -5.59 3.68 -16.50
N VAL A 159 -4.82 4.48 -17.19
CA VAL A 159 -4.26 4.15 -18.51
C VAL A 159 -2.76 3.99 -18.40
N ASP A 160 -2.25 2.85 -18.86
CA ASP A 160 -0.83 2.59 -18.96
C ASP A 160 -0.18 3.44 -20.05
N THR A 161 0.97 4.01 -19.74
CA THR A 161 1.81 4.71 -20.73
C THR A 161 2.89 3.80 -21.32
N ASP A 162 3.71 4.35 -22.21
CA ASP A 162 4.89 3.68 -22.74
C ASP A 162 6.16 3.97 -21.87
N VAL A 163 6.01 4.76 -20.79
CA VAL A 163 7.10 5.05 -19.85
C VAL A 163 7.26 3.88 -18.89
N THR A 164 8.37 3.17 -19.01
CA THR A 164 8.70 2.06 -18.14
C THR A 164 9.33 2.54 -16.84
N CYS A 165 8.88 1.97 -15.72
CA CYS A 165 9.45 2.20 -14.39
C CYS A 165 10.75 1.42 -14.15
N ASN A 166 11.42 0.97 -15.20
CA ASN A 166 12.57 0.07 -15.09
C ASN A 166 13.83 0.80 -14.60
N SER A 167 14.50 0.19 -13.63
CA SER A 167 15.75 0.67 -13.03
C SER A 167 16.90 0.91 -14.02
N ALA A 168 16.92 0.22 -15.16
CA ALA A 168 17.95 0.40 -16.18
C ALA A 168 17.86 1.76 -16.91
N ARG A 169 16.69 2.41 -16.89
CA ARG A 169 16.46 3.74 -17.48
C ARG A 169 16.35 4.87 -16.46
N GLN A 170 16.70 4.63 -15.21
CA GLN A 170 16.68 5.68 -14.13
C GLN A 170 17.62 6.87 -14.40
N GLN A 171 18.41 6.82 -15.48
CA GLN A 171 19.21 7.94 -15.92
C GLN A 171 18.46 8.94 -16.81
N GLU A 172 17.21 8.64 -17.15
CA GLU A 172 16.33 9.51 -17.93
C GLU A 172 15.16 9.97 -17.06
N LEU A 173 14.77 11.23 -17.22
CA LEU A 173 13.64 11.85 -16.51
C LEU A 173 12.50 12.02 -17.51
N PHE A 174 11.39 11.35 -17.28
CA PHE A 174 10.21 11.39 -18.15
C PHE A 174 9.08 12.19 -17.47
N PRO A 175 8.90 13.47 -17.80
CA PRO A 175 7.77 14.25 -17.32
C PRO A 175 6.46 13.70 -17.91
N ALA A 176 5.34 13.96 -17.25
CA ALA A 176 4.03 13.50 -17.70
C ALA A 176 3.64 14.06 -19.08
N THR A 177 4.19 15.21 -19.47
CA THR A 177 4.04 15.81 -20.80
C THR A 177 4.61 14.98 -21.94
N PHE A 178 5.61 14.12 -21.67
CA PHE A 178 6.33 13.35 -22.68
C PHE A 178 5.52 12.15 -23.22
N THR A 179 4.42 11.74 -22.58
CA THR A 179 3.81 10.41 -22.75
C THR A 179 2.59 10.36 -23.64
N MET A 180 2.41 11.32 -24.51
CA MET A 180 1.17 11.64 -25.21
C MET A 180 0.80 10.74 -26.39
N ARG A 181 1.02 9.44 -26.34
CA ARG A 181 0.14 8.53 -27.08
C ARG A 181 -1.02 8.17 -26.17
N LEU A 182 -2.08 8.98 -26.21
CA LEU A 182 -3.29 8.76 -25.43
C LEU A 182 -3.86 7.37 -25.80
N LYS A 183 -3.56 6.38 -24.97
CA LYS A 183 -4.24 5.08 -25.07
C LYS A 183 -5.69 5.27 -24.62
N LYS A 184 -6.60 4.57 -25.27
CA LYS A 184 -8.02 4.61 -24.87
C LYS A 184 -8.18 3.86 -23.54
N GLN A 185 -9.00 4.43 -22.68
CA GLN A 185 -9.46 3.71 -21.48
C GLN A 185 -10.21 2.44 -21.89
N PRO A 186 -10.14 1.37 -21.06
CA PRO A 186 -11.06 0.26 -21.19
C PRO A 186 -12.50 0.74 -21.16
N ALA A 187 -13.33 0.22 -22.08
CA ALA A 187 -14.76 0.56 -22.15
C ALA A 187 -15.59 -0.16 -21.07
N GLU A 188 -15.00 -1.12 -20.37
CA GLU A 188 -15.65 -1.91 -19.34
C GLU A 188 -15.98 -1.05 -18.12
N PRO A 189 -17.16 -1.26 -17.51
CA PRO A 189 -17.50 -0.58 -16.27
C PRO A 189 -16.55 -1.00 -15.15
N VAL A 190 -16.26 -0.07 -14.24
CA VAL A 190 -15.40 -0.31 -13.09
C VAL A 190 -16.08 -1.27 -12.10
N PRO A 191 -15.48 -2.44 -11.77
CA PRO A 191 -16.04 -3.35 -10.78
C PRO A 191 -16.03 -2.75 -9.38
N GLY A 192 -17.13 -2.92 -8.64
CA GLY A 192 -17.25 -2.38 -7.28
C GLY A 192 -16.20 -2.90 -6.31
N CYS A 193 -15.78 -4.16 -6.44
CA CYS A 193 -14.73 -4.75 -5.60
C CYS A 193 -13.35 -4.10 -5.83
N LEU A 194 -13.01 -3.76 -7.08
CA LEU A 194 -11.77 -3.04 -7.37
C LEU A 194 -11.83 -1.60 -6.90
N LEU A 195 -12.96 -0.92 -7.10
CA LEU A 195 -13.12 0.44 -6.57
C LEU A 195 -12.98 0.46 -5.05
N ALA A 196 -13.56 -0.53 -4.35
CA ALA A 196 -13.40 -0.65 -2.89
C ALA A 196 -11.94 -0.89 -2.49
N LEU A 197 -11.21 -1.74 -3.23
CA LEU A 197 -9.78 -1.97 -2.99
C LEU A 197 -8.97 -0.70 -3.23
N ASP A 198 -9.18 -0.02 -4.35
CA ASP A 198 -8.40 1.16 -4.73
C ASP A 198 -8.69 2.36 -3.81
N LEU A 199 -9.92 2.50 -3.32
CA LEU A 199 -10.24 3.46 -2.26
C LEU A 199 -9.48 3.16 -0.96
N LEU A 200 -9.37 1.89 -0.58
CA LEU A 200 -8.64 1.48 0.62
C LEU A 200 -7.11 1.63 0.44
N LEU A 201 -6.59 1.38 -0.77
CA LEU A 201 -5.21 1.68 -1.15
C LEU A 201 -4.91 3.17 -1.01
N GLN A 202 -5.78 4.02 -1.57
CA GLN A 202 -5.69 5.48 -1.47
C GLN A 202 -5.73 5.95 -0.02
N ASP A 203 -6.69 5.45 0.78
CA ASP A 203 -6.80 5.80 2.19
C ASP A 203 -5.55 5.40 2.99
N THR A 204 -4.97 4.22 2.69
CA THR A 204 -3.71 3.78 3.30
C THR A 204 -2.55 4.73 2.99
N LEU A 205 -2.55 5.34 1.80
CA LEU A 205 -1.54 6.30 1.38
C LEU A 205 -1.75 7.69 2.00
N ASP A 206 -2.98 8.19 2.03
CA ASP A 206 -3.31 9.60 2.29
C ASP A 206 -3.71 9.89 3.73
N SER A 207 -4.26 8.90 4.47
CA SER A 207 -4.63 9.10 5.86
C SER A 207 -3.44 9.57 6.70
N SER A 208 -3.71 10.38 7.72
CA SER A 208 -2.69 10.89 8.61
C SER A 208 -1.78 9.77 9.12
N PHE A 209 -0.46 9.93 8.91
CA PHE A 209 0.52 8.93 9.29
C PHE A 209 1.00 9.15 10.72
N ASP A 210 0.90 8.10 11.53
CA ASP A 210 1.45 8.07 12.88
C ASP A 210 2.48 6.93 13.06
N TYR A 211 3.17 6.96 14.20
CA TYR A 211 4.17 5.96 14.53
C TYR A 211 3.67 4.87 15.50
N ARG A 212 2.34 4.78 15.73
CA ARG A 212 1.76 3.67 16.49
C ARG A 212 2.08 2.34 15.81
N ASP A 213 2.00 1.27 16.59
CA ASP A 213 2.25 -0.07 16.06
C ASP A 213 1.20 -0.46 15.02
N GLY A 214 1.62 -0.58 13.78
CA GLY A 214 0.72 -0.98 12.70
C GLY A 214 0.55 -2.50 12.57
N SER A 215 1.34 -3.31 13.30
CA SER A 215 1.25 -4.78 13.23
C SER A 215 0.01 -5.35 13.91
N VAL A 216 -0.78 -4.50 14.57
CA VAL A 216 -2.09 -4.85 15.16
C VAL A 216 -3.07 -5.45 14.15
N TYR A 217 -2.91 -5.16 12.85
CA TYR A 217 -3.74 -5.74 11.80
C TYR A 217 -3.78 -7.28 11.84
N HIS A 218 -2.73 -7.94 12.31
CA HIS A 218 -2.71 -9.39 12.46
C HIS A 218 -3.82 -9.89 13.39
N ALA A 219 -3.99 -9.23 14.53
CA ALA A 219 -5.02 -9.58 15.51
C ALA A 219 -6.43 -9.28 14.97
N VAL A 220 -6.56 -8.16 14.22
CA VAL A 220 -7.84 -7.79 13.57
C VAL A 220 -8.24 -8.83 12.53
N LEU A 221 -7.33 -9.19 11.62
CA LEU A 221 -7.59 -10.21 10.61
C LEU A 221 -7.87 -11.59 11.25
N ASP A 222 -7.09 -11.96 12.27
CA ASP A 222 -7.30 -13.22 13.00
C ASP A 222 -8.73 -13.29 13.58
N ARG A 223 -9.17 -12.23 14.25
CA ARG A 223 -10.51 -12.13 14.80
C ARG A 223 -11.59 -12.21 13.72
N ALA A 224 -11.45 -11.45 12.64
CA ALA A 224 -12.41 -11.42 11.56
C ALA A 224 -12.51 -12.77 10.80
N LEU A 225 -11.39 -13.47 10.64
CA LEU A 225 -11.38 -14.82 10.04
C LEU A 225 -12.01 -15.86 10.96
N ARG A 226 -11.83 -15.76 12.27
CA ARG A 226 -12.48 -16.64 13.25
C ARG A 226 -13.98 -16.45 13.29
N SER A 227 -14.46 -15.21 13.30
CA SER A 227 -15.89 -14.91 13.30
C SER A 227 -16.62 -15.45 12.06
N ARG A 228 -15.93 -15.56 10.92
CA ARG A 228 -16.46 -16.17 9.69
C ARG A 228 -16.28 -17.70 9.59
N GLY A 229 -15.69 -18.34 10.60
CA GLY A 229 -15.37 -19.76 10.57
C GLY A 229 -14.31 -20.14 9.51
N TRP A 230 -13.46 -19.19 9.13
CA TRP A 230 -12.37 -19.41 8.19
C TRP A 230 -11.02 -19.64 8.89
N ARG A 231 -11.02 -19.53 10.21
CA ARG A 231 -9.91 -19.90 11.08
C ARG A 231 -10.44 -20.62 12.31
N SER A 232 -9.68 -21.58 12.83
CA SER A 232 -10.06 -22.35 14.03
C SER A 232 -10.22 -21.42 15.22
N LEU A 233 -11.28 -21.56 15.99
CA LEU A 233 -11.58 -20.73 17.16
C LEU A 233 -10.50 -20.79 18.25
N THR A 234 -9.87 -21.94 18.44
CA THR A 234 -8.90 -22.19 19.53
C THR A 234 -7.51 -22.57 19.06
N GLY A 235 -7.29 -22.70 17.77
CA GLY A 235 -6.01 -23.08 17.19
C GLY A 235 -5.54 -22.12 16.12
N GLY A 236 -4.32 -22.33 15.61
CA GLY A 236 -3.75 -21.54 14.53
C GLY A 236 -4.14 -22.00 13.12
N ARG A 237 -5.01 -23.02 12.96
CA ARG A 237 -5.37 -23.58 11.66
C ARG A 237 -6.23 -22.58 10.87
N THR A 238 -5.76 -22.23 9.67
CA THR A 238 -6.49 -21.41 8.69
C THR A 238 -7.06 -22.32 7.60
N TYR A 239 -8.32 -22.13 7.24
CA TYR A 239 -8.97 -22.86 6.17
C TYR A 239 -8.75 -22.13 4.84
N ALA A 240 -7.51 -22.22 4.33
CA ALA A 240 -7.04 -21.45 3.19
C ALA A 240 -7.94 -21.57 1.96
N THR A 241 -8.40 -22.80 1.63
CA THR A 241 -9.27 -23.02 0.47
C THR A 241 -10.57 -22.23 0.53
N LYS A 242 -11.18 -22.05 1.73
CA LYS A 242 -12.39 -21.23 1.88
C LYS A 242 -12.11 -19.76 1.54
N ILE A 243 -10.98 -19.25 2.01
CA ILE A 243 -10.57 -17.84 1.78
C ILE A 243 -10.19 -17.65 0.31
N GLU A 244 -9.43 -18.56 -0.28
CA GLU A 244 -9.08 -18.55 -1.70
C GLU A 244 -10.34 -18.53 -2.58
N THR A 245 -11.30 -19.42 -2.31
CA THR A 245 -12.58 -19.45 -3.05
C THR A 245 -13.34 -18.13 -2.91
N ALA A 246 -13.39 -17.56 -1.72
CA ALA A 246 -14.05 -16.27 -1.49
C ALA A 246 -13.36 -15.11 -2.20
N LEU A 247 -12.01 -15.04 -2.18
CA LEU A 247 -11.24 -14.05 -2.91
C LEU A 247 -11.42 -14.20 -4.43
N LEU A 248 -11.39 -15.42 -4.96
CA LEU A 248 -11.65 -15.67 -6.37
C LEU A 248 -13.07 -15.27 -6.77
N SER A 249 -14.05 -15.54 -5.92
CA SER A 249 -15.44 -15.10 -6.15
C SER A 249 -15.59 -13.58 -6.16
N LEU A 250 -14.84 -12.89 -5.30
CA LEU A 250 -14.89 -11.42 -5.17
C LEU A 250 -14.18 -10.71 -6.33
N TYR A 251 -12.97 -11.13 -6.63
CA TYR A 251 -12.08 -10.40 -7.55
C TYR A 251 -12.01 -11.01 -8.95
N GLY A 252 -12.40 -12.28 -9.13
CA GLY A 252 -12.32 -12.95 -10.43
C GLY A 252 -10.91 -12.90 -11.01
N ASN A 253 -10.81 -12.43 -12.27
CA ASN A 253 -9.56 -12.32 -13.01
C ASN A 253 -8.83 -10.97 -12.80
N TYR A 254 -9.38 -10.08 -11.98
CA TYR A 254 -8.79 -8.75 -11.76
C TYR A 254 -7.54 -8.79 -10.88
N ILE A 255 -7.35 -9.85 -10.11
CA ILE A 255 -6.18 -10.06 -9.27
C ILE A 255 -5.49 -11.35 -9.71
N PRO A 256 -4.15 -11.38 -9.84
CA PRO A 256 -3.43 -12.59 -10.19
C PRO A 256 -3.71 -13.72 -9.20
N THR A 257 -3.98 -14.93 -9.70
CA THR A 257 -4.25 -16.12 -8.84
C THR A 257 -3.10 -16.44 -7.90
N ALA A 258 -1.85 -16.11 -8.28
CA ALA A 258 -0.69 -16.26 -7.41
C ALA A 258 -0.79 -15.43 -6.11
N ASP A 259 -1.46 -14.27 -6.18
CA ASP A 259 -1.65 -13.37 -5.05
C ASP A 259 -2.69 -13.89 -4.05
N ILE A 260 -3.57 -14.78 -4.50
CA ILE A 260 -4.66 -15.36 -3.71
C ILE A 260 -4.26 -16.72 -3.08
N SER A 261 -3.06 -17.21 -3.35
CA SER A 261 -2.62 -18.55 -2.96
C SER A 261 -2.53 -18.76 -1.43
N ALA A 262 -2.72 -20.03 -0.98
CA ALA A 262 -2.55 -20.41 0.42
C ALA A 262 -1.21 -19.99 1.02
N LYS A 263 -0.13 -20.04 0.21
CA LYS A 263 1.21 -19.59 0.61
C LYS A 263 1.21 -18.09 0.92
N GLN A 264 0.61 -17.28 0.05
CA GLN A 264 0.53 -15.84 0.21
C GLN A 264 -0.35 -15.46 1.40
N LEU A 265 -1.48 -16.12 1.56
CA LEU A 265 -2.39 -15.97 2.71
C LEU A 265 -1.66 -16.26 4.03
N HIS A 266 -0.92 -17.37 4.10
CA HIS A 266 -0.12 -17.73 5.28
C HIS A 266 0.96 -16.66 5.55
N ALA A 267 1.66 -16.19 4.53
CA ALA A 267 2.65 -15.13 4.66
C ALA A 267 2.02 -13.84 5.21
N THR A 268 0.86 -13.44 4.72
CA THR A 268 0.13 -12.24 5.18
C THR A 268 -0.29 -12.34 6.65
N LEU A 269 -0.71 -13.51 7.09
CA LEU A 269 -1.21 -13.73 8.46
C LEU A 269 -0.12 -14.01 9.49
N CYS A 270 1.06 -14.47 9.08
CA CYS A 270 2.10 -14.97 10.00
C CYS A 270 3.47 -14.30 9.82
N SER A 271 3.72 -13.58 8.72
CA SER A 271 5.04 -13.01 8.42
C SER A 271 5.26 -11.67 9.10
N LYS A 272 6.52 -11.42 9.50
CA LYS A 272 7.00 -10.10 9.92
C LYS A 272 7.17 -9.12 8.75
N SER A 273 7.17 -9.63 7.51
CA SER A 273 7.26 -8.82 6.29
C SER A 273 5.88 -8.73 5.66
N VAL A 274 5.29 -7.56 5.73
CA VAL A 274 3.97 -7.30 5.19
C VAL A 274 4.06 -6.63 3.83
N VAL A 275 3.26 -7.11 2.90
CA VAL A 275 2.95 -6.43 1.64
C VAL A 275 1.54 -5.86 1.78
N PRO A 276 1.36 -4.54 1.82
CA PRO A 276 0.08 -3.91 2.17
C PRO A 276 -1.10 -4.43 1.34
N ARG A 277 -0.92 -4.60 0.02
CA ARG A 277 -1.99 -5.06 -0.87
C ARG A 277 -2.70 -6.31 -0.41
N TYR A 278 -1.96 -7.32 0.09
CA TYR A 278 -2.58 -8.58 0.53
C TYR A 278 -3.41 -8.41 1.81
N VAL A 279 -2.98 -7.50 2.68
CA VAL A 279 -3.76 -7.10 3.86
C VAL A 279 -5.05 -6.43 3.42
N LEU A 280 -4.95 -5.50 2.45
CA LEU A 280 -6.08 -4.70 1.98
C LEU A 280 -7.06 -5.54 1.14
N GLN A 281 -6.59 -6.49 0.34
CA GLN A 281 -7.44 -7.47 -0.37
C GLN A 281 -8.28 -8.29 0.62
N LEU A 282 -7.67 -8.76 1.72
CA LEU A 282 -8.40 -9.45 2.78
C LEU A 282 -9.34 -8.49 3.52
N ALA A 283 -8.95 -7.25 3.74
CA ALA A 283 -9.77 -6.25 4.40
C ALA A 283 -11.06 -5.99 3.61
N VAL A 284 -10.99 -5.81 2.30
CA VAL A 284 -12.18 -5.66 1.44
C VAL A 284 -13.08 -6.90 1.54
N LEU A 285 -12.51 -8.13 1.46
CA LEU A 285 -13.27 -9.37 1.61
C LEU A 285 -13.95 -9.48 2.97
N LEU A 286 -13.31 -8.97 4.01
CA LEU A 286 -13.79 -8.99 5.39
C LEU A 286 -14.62 -7.75 5.77
N GLU A 287 -14.81 -6.82 4.82
CA GLU A 287 -15.53 -5.55 5.02
C GLU A 287 -14.92 -4.68 6.15
N LEU A 288 -13.59 -4.68 6.23
CA LEU A 288 -12.84 -3.91 7.22
C LEU A 288 -12.32 -2.60 6.60
N SER A 289 -12.49 -1.50 7.33
CA SER A 289 -11.87 -0.22 6.99
C SER A 289 -10.40 -0.18 7.40
N LEU A 290 -9.65 0.83 6.91
CA LEU A 290 -8.29 1.09 7.39
C LEU A 290 -8.26 1.37 8.90
N ASN A 291 -9.26 2.07 9.41
CA ASN A 291 -9.38 2.35 10.83
C ASN A 291 -9.52 1.07 11.66
N ASP A 292 -10.34 0.11 11.20
CA ASP A 292 -10.46 -1.18 11.87
C ASP A 292 -9.12 -1.92 11.91
N LEU A 293 -8.38 -1.92 10.80
CA LEU A 293 -7.06 -2.58 10.69
C LEU A 293 -6.01 -2.00 11.63
N LEU A 294 -6.12 -0.72 11.99
CA LEU A 294 -5.13 0.00 12.81
C LEU A 294 -5.55 0.17 14.27
N HIS A 295 -6.75 -0.24 14.64
CA HIS A 295 -7.19 -0.27 16.04
C HIS A 295 -6.86 -1.61 16.67
N THR A 296 -6.34 -1.54 17.90
CA THR A 296 -6.14 -2.75 18.69
C THR A 296 -7.52 -3.36 18.97
N PRO A 297 -7.79 -4.57 18.46
CA PRO A 297 -9.08 -5.20 18.78
C PRO A 297 -9.16 -5.49 20.25
N ASP A 298 -10.36 -5.49 20.80
CA ASP A 298 -10.61 -6.06 22.13
C ASP A 298 -10.00 -7.46 22.21
N ALA A 299 -9.61 -7.89 23.39
CA ALA A 299 -8.99 -9.22 23.58
C ALA A 299 -9.80 -10.29 22.86
N VAL A 300 -9.12 -11.18 22.14
CA VAL A 300 -9.78 -12.33 21.50
C VAL A 300 -10.47 -13.12 22.62
N PRO A 301 -11.78 -13.37 22.51
CA PRO A 301 -12.49 -14.12 23.52
C PRO A 301 -11.81 -15.46 23.78
N ASP A 302 -11.65 -15.83 25.03
CA ASP A 302 -11.24 -17.19 25.36
C ASP A 302 -12.44 -18.13 25.14
N TYR A 303 -12.62 -18.52 23.88
CA TYR A 303 -13.72 -19.37 23.47
C TYR A 303 -13.80 -20.68 24.27
N LYS A 304 -12.66 -21.19 24.77
CA LYS A 304 -12.67 -22.38 25.64
C LYS A 304 -13.27 -22.07 27.00
N ALA A 305 -12.85 -20.96 27.61
CA ALA A 305 -13.40 -20.50 28.87
C ALA A 305 -14.90 -20.20 28.75
N GLU A 306 -15.31 -19.55 27.68
CA GLU A 306 -16.74 -19.27 27.40
C GLU A 306 -17.56 -20.56 27.26
N MET A 307 -17.10 -21.51 26.43
CA MET A 307 -17.78 -22.80 26.26
C MET A 307 -17.86 -23.58 27.56
N LYS A 308 -16.79 -23.54 28.36
CA LYS A 308 -16.76 -24.19 29.68
C LYS A 308 -17.75 -23.55 30.66
N ALA A 309 -17.84 -22.22 30.68
CA ALA A 309 -18.82 -21.48 31.48
C ALA A 309 -20.26 -21.78 31.03
N MET A 310 -20.54 -21.82 29.70
CA MET A 310 -21.84 -22.19 29.16
C MET A 310 -22.24 -23.64 29.54
N TYR A 311 -21.31 -24.58 29.49
CA TYR A 311 -21.54 -25.93 29.90
C TYR A 311 -21.84 -26.02 31.40
N GLN A 312 -21.09 -25.29 32.23
CA GLN A 312 -21.31 -25.20 33.67
C GLN A 312 -22.67 -24.54 34.04
N SER A 313 -23.15 -23.64 33.18
CA SER A 313 -24.48 -23.02 33.33
C SER A 313 -25.63 -23.89 32.82
N GLY A 314 -25.34 -25.14 32.34
CA GLY A 314 -26.35 -26.12 31.94
C GLY A 314 -26.60 -26.24 30.43
N ALA A 315 -25.84 -25.54 29.58
CA ALA A 315 -25.95 -25.66 28.14
C ALA A 315 -25.44 -27.05 27.69
N SER A 316 -26.16 -27.71 26.78
CA SER A 316 -25.71 -28.99 26.25
C SER A 316 -24.50 -28.81 25.30
N MET A 317 -23.61 -29.80 25.24
CA MET A 317 -22.47 -29.80 24.29
C MET A 317 -22.93 -29.66 22.84
N TYR A 318 -24.10 -30.20 22.49
CA TYR A 318 -24.68 -30.08 21.15
C TYR A 318 -25.09 -28.61 20.87
N HIS A 319 -25.74 -27.95 21.81
CA HIS A 319 -26.12 -26.54 21.68
C HIS A 319 -24.90 -25.65 21.54
N ILE A 320 -23.88 -25.87 22.36
CA ILE A 320 -22.60 -25.14 22.29
C ILE A 320 -21.93 -25.38 20.94
N ALA A 321 -21.93 -26.65 20.45
CA ALA A 321 -21.39 -27.02 19.15
C ALA A 321 -22.09 -26.27 17.99
N GLN A 322 -23.41 -26.19 18.01
CA GLN A 322 -24.21 -25.44 17.04
C GLN A 322 -23.89 -23.94 17.08
N LEU A 323 -23.83 -23.35 18.26
CA LEU A 323 -23.59 -21.91 18.47
C LEU A 323 -22.24 -21.47 17.89
N TYR A 324 -21.21 -22.30 18.08
CA TYR A 324 -19.85 -22.02 17.61
C TYR A 324 -19.49 -22.64 16.26
N GLY A 325 -20.43 -23.35 15.61
CA GLY A 325 -20.20 -23.97 14.30
C GLY A 325 -19.11 -25.05 14.30
N ILE A 326 -18.95 -25.78 15.42
CA ILE A 326 -17.96 -26.86 15.61
C ILE A 326 -18.65 -28.16 15.97
N ASP A 327 -17.93 -29.27 15.90
CA ASP A 327 -18.49 -30.57 16.29
C ASP A 327 -18.53 -30.76 17.82
N ALA A 328 -19.53 -31.55 18.30
CA ALA A 328 -19.73 -31.79 19.73
C ALA A 328 -18.55 -32.53 20.38
N LYS A 329 -17.79 -33.35 19.64
CA LYS A 329 -16.61 -34.05 20.16
C LYS A 329 -15.48 -33.05 20.45
N THR A 330 -15.35 -32.01 19.61
CA THR A 330 -14.39 -30.92 19.84
C THR A 330 -14.78 -30.14 21.08
N VAL A 331 -16.06 -29.81 21.28
CA VAL A 331 -16.56 -29.14 22.51
C VAL A 331 -16.25 -30.00 23.73
N ALA A 332 -16.58 -31.32 23.68
CA ALA A 332 -16.31 -32.25 24.78
C ALA A 332 -14.83 -32.32 25.16
N ARG A 333 -13.92 -32.31 24.19
CA ARG A 333 -12.49 -32.29 24.40
C ARG A 333 -12.01 -31.00 25.09
N TRP A 334 -12.55 -29.84 24.71
CA TRP A 334 -12.17 -28.55 25.27
C TRP A 334 -12.72 -28.31 26.67
N ILE A 335 -13.93 -28.81 26.96
CA ILE A 335 -14.50 -28.73 28.31
C ILE A 335 -13.72 -29.62 29.30
N LYS A 336 -13.17 -30.75 28.84
CA LYS A 336 -12.37 -31.66 29.68
C LYS A 336 -10.92 -31.26 29.85
N SER A 337 -10.41 -30.38 29.00
CA SER A 337 -9.03 -29.82 29.10
C SER A 337 -9.01 -28.59 30.02
#